data_0f953291b9b00c1940e0722a23578443
#
_entry.id   0f953291b9b00c1940e0722a23578443
#
_cell.length_a   1.000
_cell.length_b   1.000
_cell.length_c   1.000
_cell.angle_alpha   90.00
_cell.angle_beta   90.00
_cell.angle_gamma   90.00
#
_symmetry.space_group_name_H-M   'P 1'
#
loop_
_entity.id
_entity.type
_entity.pdbx_description
1 polymer ?
#
loop_
_entity_poly.entity_id
_entity_poly.type
_entity_poly.pdbx_seq_one_letter_code
_entity_poly.pdbx_strand_id
1 'polypeptide(L)'
;MATIIQGITNTFVAKSLAGDIDFDTDTFKIALYTDDATLDSSTSAYTTTNEVVGTGYVAGGNTLTGATVTQDDTADVVYITFDSPTTWTGTFSA
;
A
#
# COMPACT_ATOMS: atom_id res chain seq x y z
N MET A 1 20.70 7.30 4.01
CA MET A 1 19.67 6.82 4.94
C MET A 1 18.32 7.28 4.47
N ALA A 2 17.36 6.38 4.43
CA ALA A 2 16.03 6.71 3.96
C ALA A 2 15.31 7.65 4.93
N THR A 3 14.55 8.60 4.38
CA THR A 3 13.57 9.36 5.14
C THR A 3 12.23 8.67 4.98
N ILE A 4 11.63 8.27 6.10
CA ILE A 4 10.31 7.63 6.07
C ILE A 4 9.24 8.72 6.10
N ILE A 5 8.41 8.73 5.06
CA ILE A 5 7.28 9.65 4.94
C ILE A 5 6.02 8.82 4.87
N GLN A 6 5.05 9.17 5.70
CA GLN A 6 3.73 8.55 5.68
C GLN A 6 2.73 9.52 5.07
N GLY A 7 1.85 9.01 4.22
CA GLY A 7 0.85 9.84 3.60
C GLY A 7 -0.03 9.06 2.64
N ILE A 8 -1.03 9.76 2.14
CA ILE A 8 -2.00 9.24 1.17
C ILE A 8 -1.82 10.04 -0.12
N THR A 9 -1.80 9.36 -1.26
CA THR A 9 -1.68 10.04 -2.54
C THR A 9 -2.94 10.83 -2.89
N ASN A 10 -2.78 11.93 -3.61
CA ASN A 10 -3.91 12.72 -4.09
C ASN A 10 -4.80 11.92 -5.03
N THR A 11 -4.20 11.06 -5.85
CA THR A 11 -4.95 10.18 -6.76
C THR A 11 -5.84 9.21 -6.00
N PHE A 12 -5.35 8.64 -4.89
CA PHE A 12 -6.16 7.75 -4.05
C PHE A 12 -7.38 8.49 -3.48
N VAL A 13 -7.17 9.69 -2.95
CA VAL A 13 -8.25 10.50 -2.39
C VAL A 13 -9.29 10.83 -3.46
N ALA A 14 -8.84 11.29 -4.62
CA ALA A 14 -9.74 11.66 -5.72
C ALA A 14 -10.57 10.45 -6.20
N LYS A 15 -9.93 9.30 -6.38
CA LYS A 15 -10.63 8.09 -6.82
C LYS A 15 -11.57 7.55 -5.74
N SER A 16 -11.22 7.68 -4.47
CA SER A 16 -12.09 7.28 -3.36
C SER A 16 -13.34 8.14 -3.32
N LEU A 17 -13.22 9.44 -3.50
CA LEU A 17 -14.35 10.36 -3.53
C LEU A 17 -15.24 10.16 -4.77
N ALA A 18 -14.66 9.74 -5.88
CA ALA A 18 -15.39 9.45 -7.11
C ALA A 18 -16.06 8.07 -7.11
N GLY A 19 -15.80 7.24 -6.09
CA GLY A 19 -16.37 5.89 -6.01
C GLY A 19 -15.65 4.84 -6.83
N ASP A 20 -14.42 5.14 -7.31
CA ASP A 20 -13.64 4.21 -8.13
C ASP A 20 -12.87 3.18 -7.30
N ILE A 21 -12.71 3.40 -6.00
CA ILE A 21 -12.02 2.50 -5.08
C ILE A 21 -13.02 1.99 -4.04
N ASP A 22 -13.13 0.68 -3.94
CA ASP A 22 -14.03 0.01 -3.01
C ASP A 22 -13.26 -1.05 -2.22
N PHE A 23 -13.04 -0.82 -0.93
CA PHE A 23 -12.30 -1.76 -0.09
C PHE A 23 -13.04 -3.07 0.15
N ASP A 24 -14.34 -3.12 -0.08
CA ASP A 24 -15.10 -4.36 0.06
C ASP A 24 -14.92 -5.29 -1.14
N THR A 25 -14.68 -4.77 -2.33
CA THR A 25 -14.70 -5.54 -3.57
C THR A 25 -13.41 -5.51 -4.37
N ASP A 26 -12.62 -4.44 -4.26
CA ASP A 26 -11.38 -4.30 -5.02
C ASP A 26 -10.26 -5.15 -4.40
N THR A 27 -9.32 -5.56 -5.24
CA THR A 27 -8.12 -6.28 -4.81
C THR A 27 -7.01 -5.28 -4.55
N PHE A 28 -6.40 -5.38 -3.37
CA PHE A 28 -5.29 -4.53 -2.96
C PHE A 28 -4.02 -5.34 -2.81
N LYS A 29 -2.90 -4.69 -3.08
CA LYS A 29 -1.56 -5.27 -2.92
C LYS A 29 -0.67 -4.34 -2.14
N ILE A 30 0.30 -4.92 -1.42
CA ILE A 30 1.35 -4.17 -0.75
C ILE A 30 2.68 -4.47 -1.45
N ALA A 31 3.36 -3.42 -1.89
CA ALA A 31 4.65 -3.51 -2.58
C ALA A 31 5.74 -2.86 -1.74
N LEU A 32 6.96 -3.36 -1.89
CA LEU A 32 8.13 -2.85 -1.18
C LEU A 32 9.06 -2.11 -2.14
N TYR A 33 9.62 -1.01 -1.66
CA TYR A 33 10.55 -0.19 -2.43
C TYR A 33 11.82 0.03 -1.63
N THR A 34 12.91 0.27 -2.36
CA THR A 34 14.17 0.69 -1.74
C THR A 34 14.10 2.16 -1.38
N ASP A 35 15.05 2.63 -0.57
CA ASP A 35 15.12 4.04 -0.14
C ASP A 35 15.48 5.01 -1.28
N ASP A 36 15.85 4.50 -2.44
CA ASP A 36 16.05 5.31 -3.65
C ASP A 36 14.74 5.70 -4.33
N ALA A 37 13.63 5.07 -3.97
CA ALA A 37 12.34 5.37 -4.58
C ALA A 37 11.85 6.76 -4.18
N THR A 38 11.26 7.47 -5.14
CA THR A 38 10.58 8.74 -4.90
C THR A 38 9.09 8.50 -4.94
N LEU A 39 8.48 8.39 -3.76
CA LEU A 39 7.05 8.20 -3.60
C LEU A 39 6.52 9.29 -2.68
N ASP A 40 5.53 10.03 -3.15
CA ASP A 40 4.97 11.17 -2.42
C ASP A 40 3.47 11.30 -2.69
N SER A 41 2.87 12.39 -2.21
CA SER A 41 1.44 12.63 -2.38
C SER A 41 1.03 12.81 -3.85
N SER A 42 1.98 13.06 -4.74
CA SER A 42 1.73 13.20 -6.18
C SER A 42 1.92 11.89 -6.96
N THR A 43 2.33 10.82 -6.29
CA THR A 43 2.45 9.50 -6.92
C THR A 43 1.07 9.02 -7.38
N SER A 44 0.94 8.74 -8.68
CA SER A 44 -0.38 8.47 -9.28
C SER A 44 -0.54 7.06 -9.82
N ALA A 45 0.53 6.27 -9.91
CA ALA A 45 0.48 4.92 -10.48
C ALA A 45 1.58 4.03 -9.90
N TYR A 46 1.31 2.74 -9.93
CA TYR A 46 2.32 1.74 -9.59
C TYR A 46 3.49 1.84 -10.56
N THR A 47 4.70 1.72 -10.03
CA THR A 47 5.92 1.72 -10.82
C THR A 47 6.87 0.65 -10.30
N THR A 48 7.64 0.06 -11.20
CA THR A 48 8.72 -0.87 -10.82
C THR A 48 10.05 -0.15 -10.55
N THR A 49 10.10 1.16 -10.78
CA THR A 49 11.31 1.95 -10.53
C THR A 49 11.67 1.92 -9.04
N ASN A 50 12.83 1.38 -8.72
CA ASN A 50 13.32 1.22 -7.34
C ASN A 50 12.45 0.31 -6.46
N GLU A 51 11.58 -0.48 -7.06
CA GLU A 51 10.92 -1.57 -6.33
C GLU A 51 11.95 -2.61 -5.94
N VAL A 52 11.75 -3.28 -4.79
CA VAL A 52 12.65 -4.32 -4.32
C VAL A 52 12.82 -5.42 -5.37
N VAL A 53 14.05 -5.85 -5.57
CA VAL A 53 14.41 -6.98 -6.42
C VAL A 53 15.22 -7.96 -5.58
N GLY A 54 14.79 -9.20 -5.55
CA GLY A 54 15.52 -10.23 -4.80
C GLY A 54 14.72 -11.53 -4.73
N THR A 55 15.41 -12.57 -4.22
CA THR A 55 14.78 -13.87 -4.04
C THR A 55 13.68 -13.77 -2.99
N GLY A 56 12.49 -14.22 -3.34
CA GLY A 56 11.34 -14.21 -2.44
C GLY A 56 10.41 -13.01 -2.60
N TYR A 57 10.78 -12.04 -3.42
CA TYR A 57 9.93 -10.90 -3.73
C TYR A 57 9.53 -10.92 -5.21
N VAL A 58 8.26 -10.74 -5.46
CA VAL A 58 7.69 -10.67 -6.82
C VAL A 58 7.21 -9.24 -7.05
N ALA A 59 7.52 -8.69 -8.22
CA ALA A 59 7.09 -7.34 -8.59
C ALA A 59 5.57 -7.18 -8.43
N GLY A 60 5.15 -6.07 -7.87
CA GLY A 60 3.77 -5.81 -7.49
C GLY A 60 3.44 -6.19 -6.04
N GLY A 61 4.29 -6.98 -5.40
CA GLY A 61 4.14 -7.34 -3.99
C GLY A 61 3.11 -8.43 -3.74
N ASN A 62 2.63 -8.48 -2.50
CA ASN A 62 1.68 -9.48 -2.06
C ASN A 62 0.24 -8.95 -2.04
N THR A 63 -0.70 -9.81 -2.38
CA THR A 63 -2.12 -9.48 -2.32
C THR A 63 -2.59 -9.46 -0.87
N LEU A 64 -3.31 -8.41 -0.51
CA LEU A 64 -3.97 -8.29 0.78
C LEU A 64 -5.39 -8.84 0.63
N THR A 65 -5.88 -9.56 1.64
CA THR A 65 -7.20 -10.20 1.61
C THR A 65 -8.02 -9.81 2.83
N GLY A 66 -9.35 -9.88 2.68
CA GLY A 66 -10.27 -9.67 3.79
C GLY A 66 -10.27 -8.24 4.32
N ALA A 67 -10.29 -7.26 3.42
CA ALA A 67 -10.34 -5.86 3.82
C ALA A 67 -11.61 -5.56 4.60
N THR A 68 -11.46 -4.91 5.76
CA THR A 68 -12.57 -4.46 6.61
C THR A 68 -12.39 -2.98 6.93
N VAL A 69 -13.40 -2.19 6.62
CA VAL A 69 -13.43 -0.76 6.95
C VAL A 69 -14.16 -0.60 8.28
N THR A 70 -13.53 0.04 9.23
CA THR A 70 -14.09 0.24 10.58
C THR A 70 -14.08 1.72 10.93
N GLN A 71 -15.22 2.19 11.42
CA GLN A 71 -15.37 3.54 11.94
C GLN A 71 -15.30 3.48 13.46
N ASP A 72 -14.47 4.31 14.07
CA ASP A 72 -14.33 4.43 15.52
C ASP A 72 -14.61 5.87 15.91
N ASP A 73 -15.83 6.12 16.37
CA ASP A 73 -16.28 7.47 16.73
C ASP A 73 -15.65 7.94 18.05
N THR A 74 -15.19 7.03 18.90
CA THR A 74 -14.53 7.39 20.15
C THR A 74 -13.14 7.92 19.90
N ALA A 75 -12.38 7.26 19.02
CA ALA A 75 -11.05 7.73 18.61
C ALA A 75 -11.11 8.73 17.47
N ASP A 76 -12.28 8.94 16.88
CA ASP A 76 -12.50 9.85 15.75
C ASP A 76 -11.66 9.49 14.53
N VAL A 77 -11.65 8.20 14.18
CA VAL A 77 -10.89 7.68 13.04
C VAL A 77 -11.70 6.66 12.25
N VAL A 78 -11.31 6.50 11.00
CA VAL A 78 -11.74 5.38 10.15
C VAL A 78 -10.48 4.62 9.74
N TYR A 79 -10.50 3.31 9.91
CA TYR A 79 -9.33 2.51 9.56
C TYR A 79 -9.73 1.25 8.79
N ILE A 80 -8.74 0.68 8.11
CA ILE A 80 -8.91 -0.51 7.29
C ILE A 80 -7.96 -1.58 7.81
N THR A 81 -8.50 -2.80 7.99
CA THR A 81 -7.71 -3.96 8.38
C THR A 81 -7.85 -5.06 7.34
N PHE A 82 -6.88 -5.96 7.33
CA PHE A 82 -6.88 -7.12 6.44
C PHE A 82 -6.80 -8.40 7.28
N ASP A 83 -7.42 -9.49 6.81
CA ASP A 83 -7.55 -10.72 7.58
C ASP A 83 -6.21 -11.37 7.91
N SER A 84 -5.27 -11.35 6.98
CA SER A 84 -3.98 -12.02 7.14
C SER A 84 -2.85 -11.06 6.94
N PRO A 85 -1.88 -11.00 7.87
CA PRO A 85 -0.67 -10.25 7.63
C PRO A 85 0.08 -10.85 6.45
N THR A 86 0.64 -10.00 5.60
CA THR A 86 1.46 -10.44 4.50
C THR A 86 2.90 -10.64 4.96
N THR A 87 3.53 -11.70 4.46
CA THR A 87 4.93 -11.99 4.77
C THR A 87 5.70 -12.32 3.50
N TRP A 88 6.98 -11.99 3.52
CA TRP A 88 7.91 -12.38 2.47
C TRP A 88 8.99 -13.27 3.07
N THR A 89 9.32 -14.34 2.36
CA THR A 89 10.41 -15.23 2.74
C THR A 89 11.44 -15.21 1.64
N GLY A 90 12.63 -14.69 1.94
CA GLY A 90 13.68 -14.60 0.94
C GLY A 90 14.79 -13.66 1.37
N THR A 91 15.67 -13.34 0.41
CA THR A 91 16.83 -12.48 0.62
C THR A 91 16.70 -11.24 -0.26
N PHE A 92 16.35 -10.11 0.37
CA PHE A 92 16.25 -8.83 -0.31
C PHE A 92 16.33 -7.70 0.73
N SER A 93 16.51 -6.47 0.26
CA SER A 93 16.50 -5.28 1.10
C SER A 93 15.46 -4.28 0.58
N ALA A 94 14.74 -3.71 1.50
CA ALA A 94 13.77 -2.66 1.21
C ALA A 94 14.14 -1.36 1.92
#